data_10271a4c41442d0885cd9f66b4e9daae
#
_entry.id   10271a4c41442d0885cd9f66b4e9daae
#
_cell.length_a   1.000
_cell.length_b   1.000
_cell.length_c   1.000
_cell.angle_alpha   90.00
_cell.angle_beta   90.00
_cell.angle_gamma   90.00
#
_symmetry.space_group_name_H-M   'P 1'
#
loop_
_entity.id
_entity.type
_entity.pdbx_description
1 polymer ?
#
loop_
_entity_poly.entity_id
_entity_poly.type
_entity_poly.pdbx_seq_one_letter_code
_entity_poly.pdbx_strand_id
1 'polypeptide(L)'
;HKPMWAFMAHWETGSGRINDIQGFNDACERHGAMGIVDAVSSLGIGYFNIDDYPAITTWASCPQKGILGLPLTYAPVSFNDKVIDLLRSRGCYSYVHNPILEARHWCVVDGQDVDAAAYHRTHSGYAVASFHEALRLLLQHGREQKASDYLFYEKGLRTAIETMGCKVTSNMPSLVVFDLPEAFEGREKELVTGCRAEGFAIWNTLSEPAQIRIGILNQLTVPALNDIVGRFADAMIKLGVEVDKTQVLADLNTYLASR
;
A
#
# COMPACT_ATOMS: atom_id res chain seq x y z
N HIS A 1 -2.95 -29.34 15.26
CA HIS A 1 -4.00 -28.32 15.22
C HIS A 1 -4.29 -27.99 13.78
N LYS A 2 -5.59 -27.92 13.41
CA LYS A 2 -6.03 -27.38 12.13
C LYS A 2 -6.47 -25.93 12.38
N PRO A 3 -5.72 -24.93 11.90
CA PRO A 3 -6.14 -23.54 12.07
C PRO A 3 -7.45 -23.30 11.30
N MET A 4 -8.38 -22.57 11.91
CA MET A 4 -9.59 -22.13 11.22
C MET A 4 -9.29 -20.89 10.36
N TRP A 5 -8.40 -20.03 10.83
CA TRP A 5 -8.01 -18.78 10.21
C TRP A 5 -6.51 -18.65 10.08
N ALA A 6 -6.07 -18.07 8.99
CA ALA A 6 -4.69 -17.67 8.77
C ALA A 6 -4.66 -16.21 8.33
N PHE A 7 -3.65 -15.45 8.76
CA PHE A 7 -3.52 -14.02 8.49
C PHE A 7 -2.20 -13.74 7.80
N MET A 8 -2.21 -12.83 6.82
CA MET A 8 -1.00 -12.34 6.17
C MET A 8 -1.17 -10.89 5.72
N ALA A 9 -0.11 -10.08 5.88
CA ALA A 9 0.01 -8.83 5.14
C ALA A 9 0.49 -9.14 3.71
N HIS A 10 -0.21 -8.66 2.68
CA HIS A 10 0.21 -8.86 1.29
C HIS A 10 1.53 -8.10 1.02
N TRP A 11 1.56 -6.83 1.36
CA TRP A 11 2.76 -5.99 1.29
C TRP A 11 3.08 -5.41 2.66
N GLU A 12 4.31 -5.66 3.13
CA GLU A 12 4.75 -5.23 4.46
C GLU A 12 5.58 -3.95 4.39
N THR A 13 5.00 -2.84 4.84
CA THR A 13 5.64 -1.52 4.77
C THR A 13 6.77 -1.32 5.78
N GLY A 14 6.87 -2.15 6.80
CA GLY A 14 7.98 -2.13 7.75
C GLY A 14 9.31 -2.49 7.09
N SER A 15 9.28 -3.46 6.18
CA SER A 15 10.46 -3.96 5.46
C SER A 15 10.47 -3.65 3.96
N GLY A 16 9.39 -3.09 3.41
CA GLY A 16 9.25 -2.87 1.96
C GLY A 16 9.16 -4.17 1.15
N ARG A 17 8.62 -5.25 1.74
CA ARG A 17 8.57 -6.58 1.13
C ARG A 17 7.17 -6.94 0.64
N ILE A 18 7.15 -7.60 -0.51
CA ILE A 18 5.97 -8.30 -1.03
C ILE A 18 6.03 -9.72 -0.52
N ASN A 19 4.98 -10.16 0.16
CA ASN A 19 4.84 -11.53 0.62
C ASN A 19 4.24 -12.42 -0.48
N ASP A 20 4.56 -13.71 -0.43
CA ASP A 20 4.09 -14.71 -1.40
C ASP A 20 2.61 -15.02 -1.16
N ILE A 21 1.74 -14.31 -1.86
CA ILE A 21 0.28 -14.45 -1.76
C ILE A 21 -0.19 -15.80 -2.31
N GLN A 22 0.46 -16.31 -3.37
CA GLN A 22 0.11 -17.62 -3.93
C GLN A 22 0.44 -18.73 -2.96
N GLY A 23 1.66 -18.74 -2.41
CA GLY A 23 2.05 -19.71 -1.41
C GLY A 23 1.20 -19.69 -0.15
N PHE A 24 0.70 -18.48 0.24
CA PHE A 24 -0.23 -18.36 1.35
C PHE A 24 -1.61 -18.96 1.01
N ASN A 25 -2.16 -18.66 -0.19
CA ASN A 25 -3.39 -19.27 -0.67
C ASN A 25 -3.31 -20.80 -0.65
N ASP A 26 -2.23 -21.34 -1.24
CA ASP A 26 -2.03 -22.79 -1.33
C ASP A 26 -1.87 -23.46 0.05
N ALA A 27 -1.23 -22.76 1.00
CA ALA A 27 -1.15 -23.23 2.38
C ALA A 27 -2.54 -23.25 3.05
N CYS A 28 -3.33 -22.20 2.88
CA CYS A 28 -4.70 -22.15 3.39
C CYS A 28 -5.54 -23.30 2.82
N GLU A 29 -5.45 -23.54 1.50
CA GLU A 29 -6.18 -24.61 0.83
C GLU A 29 -5.78 -25.99 1.36
N ARG A 30 -4.47 -26.31 1.42
CA ARG A 30 -3.96 -27.59 1.94
C ARG A 30 -4.41 -27.90 3.36
N HIS A 31 -4.55 -26.87 4.20
CA HIS A 31 -4.92 -27.04 5.61
C HIS A 31 -6.40 -26.80 5.89
N GLY A 32 -7.19 -26.45 4.88
CA GLY A 32 -8.62 -26.10 5.04
C GLY A 32 -8.84 -24.87 5.91
N ALA A 33 -7.86 -23.95 5.95
CA ALA A 33 -7.97 -22.69 6.66
C ALA A 33 -8.58 -21.61 5.76
N MET A 34 -9.23 -20.62 6.38
CA MET A 34 -9.71 -19.42 5.71
C MET A 34 -8.65 -18.31 5.80
N GLY A 35 -8.12 -17.88 4.66
CA GLY A 35 -7.13 -16.82 4.59
C GLY A 35 -7.75 -15.44 4.80
N ILE A 36 -7.08 -14.60 5.58
CA ILE A 36 -7.40 -13.17 5.74
C ILE A 36 -6.16 -12.38 5.35
N VAL A 37 -6.31 -11.46 4.41
CA VAL A 37 -5.20 -10.67 3.88
C VAL A 37 -5.38 -9.19 4.20
N ASP A 38 -4.35 -8.62 4.81
CA ASP A 38 -4.18 -7.18 4.87
C ASP A 38 -3.61 -6.70 3.52
N ALA A 39 -4.46 -6.01 2.75
CA ALA A 39 -4.14 -5.40 1.47
C ALA A 39 -4.01 -3.86 1.58
N VAL A 40 -3.77 -3.33 2.77
CA VAL A 40 -3.66 -1.88 3.02
C VAL A 40 -2.63 -1.23 2.10
N SER A 41 -1.50 -1.88 1.88
CA SER A 41 -0.40 -1.33 1.09
C SER A 41 -0.35 -1.83 -0.35
N SER A 42 -1.24 -2.74 -0.74
CA SER A 42 -1.24 -3.34 -2.09
C SER A 42 -2.46 -2.94 -2.92
N LEU A 43 -3.63 -2.79 -2.31
CA LEU A 43 -4.86 -2.45 -3.03
C LEU A 43 -4.76 -1.04 -3.66
N GLY A 44 -5.05 -0.96 -4.96
CA GLY A 44 -4.96 0.28 -5.73
C GLY A 44 -3.54 0.66 -6.17
N ILE A 45 -2.52 -0.16 -5.86
CA ILE A 45 -1.13 -0.01 -6.29
C ILE A 45 -0.72 -1.22 -7.14
N GLY A 46 -0.85 -2.42 -6.59
CA GLY A 46 -0.57 -3.65 -7.31
C GLY A 46 -1.70 -4.03 -8.27
N TYR A 47 -1.32 -4.69 -9.36
CA TYR A 47 -2.28 -5.31 -10.27
C TYR A 47 -2.41 -6.80 -9.91
N PHE A 48 -3.52 -7.17 -9.30
CA PHE A 48 -3.88 -8.55 -8.95
C PHE A 48 -5.40 -8.70 -8.92
N ASN A 49 -5.87 -9.94 -9.09
CA ASN A 49 -7.29 -10.27 -8.96
C ASN A 49 -7.49 -11.15 -7.73
N ILE A 50 -8.38 -10.75 -6.82
CA ILE A 50 -8.65 -11.51 -5.59
C ILE A 50 -9.30 -12.87 -5.88
N ASP A 51 -9.99 -13.02 -7.01
CA ASP A 51 -10.63 -14.28 -7.41
C ASP A 51 -9.63 -15.37 -7.77
N ASP A 52 -8.36 -15.01 -8.04
CA ASP A 52 -7.28 -15.98 -8.28
C ASP A 52 -6.85 -16.70 -7.00
N TYR A 53 -7.34 -16.29 -5.83
CA TYR A 53 -6.94 -16.78 -4.50
C TYR A 53 -8.14 -17.30 -3.68
N PRO A 54 -8.79 -18.39 -4.08
CA PRO A 54 -10.08 -18.82 -3.51
C PRO A 54 -10.05 -19.27 -2.04
N ALA A 55 -8.88 -19.61 -1.50
CA ALA A 55 -8.71 -19.92 -0.08
C ALA A 55 -8.56 -18.64 0.78
N ILE A 56 -8.28 -17.49 0.17
CA ILE A 56 -8.28 -16.19 0.85
C ILE A 56 -9.71 -15.67 0.83
N THR A 57 -10.35 -15.73 1.97
CA THR A 57 -11.79 -15.47 2.11
C THR A 57 -12.13 -14.05 2.48
N THR A 58 -11.14 -13.29 2.94
CA THR A 58 -11.31 -11.89 3.38
C THR A 58 -10.09 -11.07 3.00
N TRP A 59 -10.35 -9.91 2.36
CA TRP A 59 -9.35 -8.90 2.05
C TRP A 59 -9.76 -7.59 2.72
N ALA A 60 -8.86 -7.00 3.48
CA ALA A 60 -9.07 -5.73 4.15
C ALA A 60 -8.08 -4.67 3.65
N SER A 61 -8.53 -3.45 3.49
CA SER A 61 -7.69 -2.35 3.05
C SER A 61 -8.12 -1.02 3.66
N CYS A 62 -7.49 0.06 3.23
CA CYS A 62 -7.82 1.42 3.65
C CYS A 62 -7.63 2.40 2.47
N PRO A 63 -8.31 3.56 2.50
CA PRO A 63 -8.26 4.50 1.38
C PRO A 63 -7.01 5.37 1.34
N GLN A 64 -6.31 5.56 2.48
CA GLN A 64 -5.18 6.51 2.60
C GLN A 64 -3.88 6.05 1.92
N LYS A 65 -3.83 4.85 1.34
CA LYS A 65 -2.67 4.31 0.62
C LYS A 65 -2.92 4.31 -0.88
N GLY A 66 -3.06 3.15 -1.49
CA GLY A 66 -3.16 3.00 -2.93
C GLY A 66 -4.43 3.57 -3.55
N ILE A 67 -5.51 3.71 -2.80
CA ILE A 67 -6.75 4.34 -3.28
C ILE A 67 -6.64 5.87 -3.09
N LEU A 68 -5.77 6.49 -3.87
CA LEU A 68 -5.55 7.94 -4.00
C LEU A 68 -5.25 8.71 -2.71
N GLY A 69 -4.76 8.05 -1.64
CA GLY A 69 -4.33 8.73 -0.42
C GLY A 69 -5.43 9.52 0.30
N LEU A 70 -6.66 9.08 0.20
CA LEU A 70 -7.78 9.71 0.90
C LEU A 70 -7.61 9.68 2.42
N PRO A 71 -8.22 10.62 3.15
CA PRO A 71 -8.31 10.54 4.60
C PRO A 71 -8.92 9.21 5.06
N LEU A 72 -8.58 8.78 6.28
CA LEU A 72 -9.14 7.58 6.92
C LEU A 72 -10.64 7.75 7.17
N THR A 73 -11.45 7.35 6.20
CA THR A 73 -12.91 7.50 6.26
C THR A 73 -13.63 6.17 6.14
N TYR A 74 -13.05 5.22 5.39
CA TYR A 74 -13.59 3.89 5.13
C TYR A 74 -12.47 2.85 5.16
N ALA A 75 -12.85 1.65 5.60
CA ALA A 75 -12.02 0.45 5.46
C ALA A 75 -12.76 -0.50 4.50
N PRO A 76 -12.40 -0.56 3.21
CA PRO A 76 -12.99 -1.53 2.30
C PRO A 76 -12.58 -2.93 2.73
N VAL A 77 -13.57 -3.79 2.86
CA VAL A 77 -13.40 -5.20 3.20
C VAL A 77 -14.23 -6.03 2.23
N SER A 78 -13.63 -7.04 1.62
CA SER A 78 -14.36 -8.04 0.85
C SER A 78 -14.48 -9.35 1.61
N PHE A 79 -15.59 -10.02 1.42
CA PHE A 79 -15.87 -11.35 1.95
C PHE A 79 -16.31 -12.26 0.82
N ASN A 80 -15.84 -13.49 0.80
CA ASN A 80 -16.40 -14.50 -0.10
C ASN A 80 -17.59 -15.23 0.55
N ASP A 81 -18.28 -16.06 -0.22
CA ASP A 81 -19.49 -16.76 0.22
C ASP A 81 -19.25 -17.64 1.46
N LYS A 82 -18.07 -18.25 1.61
CA LYS A 82 -17.75 -19.09 2.78
C LYS A 82 -17.85 -18.29 4.09
N VAL A 83 -17.36 -17.03 4.09
CA VAL A 83 -17.45 -16.15 5.27
C VAL A 83 -18.89 -15.69 5.47
N ILE A 84 -19.60 -15.35 4.40
CA ILE A 84 -21.01 -14.94 4.47
C ILE A 84 -21.86 -16.05 5.07
N ASP A 85 -21.71 -17.29 4.61
CA ASP A 85 -22.42 -18.44 5.15
C ASP A 85 -22.09 -18.74 6.61
N LEU A 86 -20.81 -18.59 6.97
CA LEU A 86 -20.39 -18.71 8.36
C LEU A 86 -21.06 -17.65 9.25
N LEU A 87 -21.11 -16.40 8.82
CA LEU A 87 -21.77 -15.31 9.56
C LEU A 87 -23.28 -15.51 9.65
N ARG A 88 -23.92 -16.03 8.61
CA ARG A 88 -25.35 -16.39 8.64
C ARG A 88 -25.63 -17.50 9.65
N SER A 89 -24.77 -18.51 9.71
CA SER A 89 -24.96 -19.67 10.60
C SER A 89 -24.64 -19.40 12.07
N ARG A 90 -23.62 -18.57 12.35
CA ARG A 90 -23.13 -18.30 13.72
C ARG A 90 -23.62 -16.96 14.29
N GLY A 91 -24.11 -16.08 13.44
CA GLY A 91 -24.41 -14.70 13.79
C GLY A 91 -23.13 -13.82 13.84
N CYS A 92 -23.36 -12.51 13.88
CA CYS A 92 -22.30 -11.52 14.06
C CYS A 92 -22.50 -10.82 15.42
N TYR A 93 -21.45 -10.78 16.23
CA TYR A 93 -21.52 -10.16 17.57
C TYR A 93 -21.60 -8.62 17.51
N SER A 94 -21.11 -8.01 16.44
CA SER A 94 -21.15 -6.56 16.28
C SER A 94 -22.34 -6.16 15.41
N TYR A 95 -23.23 -5.32 15.95
CA TYR A 95 -24.27 -4.72 15.12
C TYR A 95 -23.66 -3.80 14.06
N VAL A 96 -22.77 -2.89 14.46
CA VAL A 96 -22.18 -1.87 13.57
C VAL A 96 -21.30 -2.48 12.46
N HIS A 97 -20.58 -3.56 12.75
CA HIS A 97 -19.70 -4.24 11.80
C HIS A 97 -20.29 -5.54 11.26
N ASN A 98 -21.61 -5.57 11.11
CA ASN A 98 -22.31 -6.75 10.57
C ASN A 98 -22.46 -6.64 9.04
N PRO A 99 -21.66 -7.36 8.25
CA PRO A 99 -21.70 -7.26 6.79
C PRO A 99 -23.01 -7.80 6.20
N ILE A 100 -23.73 -8.70 6.91
CA ILE A 100 -25.04 -9.18 6.46
C ILE A 100 -26.09 -8.08 6.51
N LEU A 101 -26.09 -7.27 7.58
CA LEU A 101 -27.00 -6.13 7.68
C LEU A 101 -26.64 -5.02 6.69
N GLU A 102 -25.35 -4.75 6.48
CA GLU A 102 -24.89 -3.80 5.46
C GLU A 102 -25.33 -4.25 4.06
N ALA A 103 -25.11 -5.52 3.72
CA ALA A 103 -25.46 -6.05 2.41
C ALA A 103 -26.96 -5.97 2.12
N ARG A 104 -27.82 -6.25 3.09
CA ARG A 104 -29.29 -6.14 2.96
C ARG A 104 -29.74 -4.71 2.62
N HIS A 105 -29.04 -3.70 3.10
CA HIS A 105 -29.38 -2.31 2.85
C HIS A 105 -28.80 -1.76 1.53
N TRP A 106 -27.60 -2.22 1.13
CA TRP A 106 -26.87 -1.61 0.03
C TRP A 106 -26.69 -2.50 -1.21
N CYS A 107 -26.86 -3.81 -1.06
CA CYS A 107 -26.54 -4.77 -2.11
C CYS A 107 -27.73 -5.64 -2.47
N VAL A 108 -27.79 -6.08 -3.72
CA VAL A 108 -28.64 -7.21 -4.10
C VAL A 108 -28.00 -8.48 -3.53
N VAL A 109 -28.70 -9.15 -2.64
CA VAL A 109 -28.24 -10.38 -2.00
C VAL A 109 -29.21 -11.50 -2.34
N ASP A 110 -28.70 -12.62 -2.80
CA ASP A 110 -29.49 -13.83 -3.14
C ASP A 110 -30.63 -13.55 -4.15
N GLY A 111 -30.42 -12.61 -5.07
CA GLY A 111 -31.41 -12.23 -6.08
C GLY A 111 -32.59 -11.40 -5.56
N GLN A 112 -32.54 -10.97 -4.30
CA GLN A 112 -33.48 -10.02 -3.73
C GLN A 112 -33.01 -8.58 -3.95
N ASP A 113 -33.95 -7.70 -4.27
CA ASP A 113 -33.68 -6.27 -4.39
C ASP A 113 -33.20 -5.68 -3.06
N VAL A 114 -32.50 -4.55 -3.17
CA VAL A 114 -32.07 -3.76 -2.03
C VAL A 114 -33.29 -3.40 -1.16
N ASP A 115 -33.27 -3.79 0.09
CA ASP A 115 -34.30 -3.41 1.05
C ASP A 115 -33.98 -2.05 1.67
N ALA A 116 -34.48 -0.99 1.08
CA ALA A 116 -34.30 0.37 1.59
C ALA A 116 -34.86 0.57 3.02
N ALA A 117 -35.79 -0.31 3.46
CA ALA A 117 -36.32 -0.29 4.83
C ALA A 117 -35.42 -1.02 5.83
N ALA A 118 -34.45 -1.81 5.36
CA ALA A 118 -33.47 -2.51 6.21
C ALA A 118 -32.34 -1.58 6.68
N TYR A 119 -32.66 -0.35 7.07
CA TYR A 119 -31.68 0.61 7.57
C TYR A 119 -30.84 0.02 8.69
N HIS A 120 -29.52 0.04 8.50
CA HIS A 120 -28.58 -0.51 9.48
C HIS A 120 -27.90 0.61 10.27
N ARG A 121 -27.23 1.54 9.60
CA ARG A 121 -26.52 2.67 10.22
C ARG A 121 -26.35 3.84 9.27
N THR A 122 -26.14 5.03 9.81
CA THR A 122 -25.80 6.20 9.00
C THR A 122 -24.32 6.20 8.63
N HIS A 123 -24.04 6.26 7.34
CA HIS A 123 -22.69 6.46 6.82
C HIS A 123 -22.42 7.94 6.64
N SER A 124 -21.13 8.33 6.69
CA SER A 124 -20.71 9.67 6.33
C SER A 124 -20.86 9.86 4.81
N GLY A 125 -21.80 10.69 4.38
CA GLY A 125 -22.03 10.97 2.96
C GLY A 125 -20.78 11.54 2.26
N TYR A 126 -20.00 12.38 2.96
CA TYR A 126 -18.74 12.91 2.42
C TYR A 126 -17.69 11.81 2.21
N ALA A 127 -17.61 10.86 3.13
CA ALA A 127 -16.69 9.75 3.02
C ALA A 127 -17.06 8.83 1.84
N VAL A 128 -18.35 8.52 1.68
CA VAL A 128 -18.86 7.74 0.53
C VAL A 128 -18.57 8.46 -0.78
N ALA A 129 -18.88 9.75 -0.89
CA ALA A 129 -18.66 10.55 -2.09
C ALA A 129 -17.16 10.63 -2.45
N SER A 130 -16.29 10.86 -1.46
CA SER A 130 -14.85 10.91 -1.67
C SER A 130 -14.30 9.56 -2.13
N PHE A 131 -14.77 8.47 -1.54
CA PHE A 131 -14.34 7.12 -1.90
C PHE A 131 -14.83 6.73 -3.31
N HIS A 132 -16.08 7.05 -3.62
CA HIS A 132 -16.64 6.87 -4.97
C HIS A 132 -15.80 7.59 -6.04
N GLU A 133 -15.49 8.88 -5.81
CA GLU A 133 -14.68 9.65 -6.74
C GLU A 133 -13.26 9.09 -6.90
N ALA A 134 -12.63 8.67 -5.80
CA ALA A 134 -11.33 8.02 -5.84
C ALA A 134 -11.34 6.73 -6.67
N LEU A 135 -12.34 5.90 -6.49
CA LEU A 135 -12.50 4.67 -7.31
C LEU A 135 -12.76 5.01 -8.77
N ARG A 136 -13.60 6.02 -9.05
CA ARG A 136 -13.87 6.48 -10.42
C ARG A 136 -12.57 6.92 -11.12
N LEU A 137 -11.75 7.72 -10.45
CA LEU A 137 -10.46 8.17 -10.97
C LEU A 137 -9.47 7.01 -11.15
N LEU A 138 -9.41 6.06 -10.20
CA LEU A 138 -8.59 4.86 -10.32
C LEU A 138 -8.97 4.03 -11.54
N LEU A 139 -10.26 3.80 -11.75
CA LEU A 139 -10.76 3.03 -12.89
C LEU A 139 -10.56 3.77 -14.21
N GLN A 140 -10.74 5.08 -14.22
CA GLN A 140 -10.48 5.93 -15.40
C GLN A 140 -8.99 5.93 -15.78
N HIS A 141 -8.09 5.95 -14.82
CA HIS A 141 -6.64 5.85 -15.07
C HIS A 141 -6.24 4.47 -15.60
N GLY A 142 -6.95 3.43 -15.17
CA GLY A 142 -6.67 2.03 -15.46
C GLY A 142 -5.76 1.40 -14.40
N ARG A 143 -6.19 0.27 -13.85
CA ARG A 143 -5.45 -0.42 -12.77
C ARG A 143 -4.07 -0.88 -13.20
N GLU A 144 -3.95 -1.45 -14.42
CA GLU A 144 -2.66 -1.89 -14.99
C GLU A 144 -1.73 -0.71 -15.22
N GLN A 145 -2.26 0.38 -15.80
CA GLN A 145 -1.48 1.59 -16.05
C GLN A 145 -0.95 2.17 -14.73
N LYS A 146 -1.81 2.23 -13.71
CA LYS A 146 -1.40 2.74 -12.40
C LYS A 146 -0.32 1.87 -11.75
N ALA A 147 -0.42 0.55 -11.82
CA ALA A 147 0.61 -0.36 -11.32
C ALA A 147 1.93 -0.17 -12.07
N SER A 148 1.88 0.00 -13.41
CA SER A 148 3.04 0.32 -14.23
C SER A 148 3.67 1.66 -13.85
N ASP A 149 2.86 2.67 -13.54
CA ASP A 149 3.35 3.98 -13.10
C ASP A 149 4.10 3.89 -11.77
N TYR A 150 3.57 3.14 -10.80
CA TYR A 150 4.25 2.90 -9.52
C TYR A 150 5.62 2.23 -9.71
N LEU A 151 5.67 1.19 -10.52
CA LEU A 151 6.93 0.49 -10.84
C LEU A 151 7.94 1.43 -11.51
N PHE A 152 7.48 2.27 -12.43
CA PHE A 152 8.32 3.23 -13.13
C PHE A 152 8.93 4.27 -12.17
N TYR A 153 8.11 4.91 -11.34
CA TYR A 153 8.60 5.91 -10.40
C TYR A 153 9.44 5.29 -9.28
N GLU A 154 9.09 4.11 -8.80
CA GLU A 154 9.90 3.37 -7.82
C GLU A 154 11.30 3.09 -8.37
N LYS A 155 11.39 2.61 -9.59
CA LYS A 155 12.68 2.29 -10.22
C LYS A 155 13.53 3.55 -10.42
N GLY A 156 12.93 4.68 -10.79
CA GLY A 156 13.64 5.95 -10.87
C GLY A 156 14.18 6.41 -9.51
N LEU A 157 13.36 6.36 -8.47
CA LEU A 157 13.77 6.69 -7.11
C LEU A 157 14.85 5.73 -6.59
N ARG A 158 14.68 4.42 -6.80
CA ARG A 158 15.65 3.38 -6.43
C ARG A 158 17.01 3.68 -7.05
N THR A 159 17.07 3.90 -8.36
CA THR A 159 18.33 4.21 -9.08
C THR A 159 18.99 5.44 -8.47
N ALA A 160 18.25 6.51 -8.22
CA ALA A 160 18.80 7.72 -7.60
C ALA A 160 19.38 7.45 -6.21
N ILE A 161 18.67 6.69 -5.36
CA ILE A 161 19.11 6.31 -4.01
C ILE A 161 20.39 5.45 -4.07
N GLU A 162 20.46 4.49 -4.99
CA GLU A 162 21.63 3.63 -5.19
C GLU A 162 22.84 4.43 -5.73
N THR A 163 22.61 5.40 -6.61
CA THR A 163 23.68 6.32 -7.09
C THR A 163 24.27 7.17 -5.95
N MET A 164 23.51 7.44 -4.91
CA MET A 164 23.99 8.11 -3.70
C MET A 164 24.72 7.18 -2.70
N GLY A 165 24.99 5.92 -3.09
CA GLY A 165 25.73 4.96 -2.29
C GLY A 165 24.92 4.19 -1.27
N CYS A 166 23.59 4.35 -1.25
CA CYS A 166 22.70 3.60 -0.36
C CYS A 166 22.40 2.20 -0.94
N LYS A 167 22.08 1.24 -0.05
CA LYS A 167 21.71 -0.12 -0.44
C LYS A 167 20.22 -0.32 -0.33
N VAL A 168 19.51 -0.37 -1.47
CA VAL A 168 18.05 -0.62 -1.47
C VAL A 168 17.75 -2.09 -1.19
N THR A 169 16.84 -2.33 -0.26
CA THR A 169 16.47 -3.67 0.23
C THR A 169 15.02 -4.05 -0.05
N SER A 170 14.16 -3.08 -0.40
CA SER A 170 12.75 -3.32 -0.73
C SER A 170 12.54 -3.92 -2.12
N ASN A 171 11.37 -4.54 -2.32
CA ASN A 171 10.88 -4.95 -3.64
C ASN A 171 9.43 -4.49 -3.90
N MET A 172 8.95 -3.53 -3.11
CA MET A 172 7.58 -3.02 -3.13
C MET A 172 7.46 -1.75 -3.99
N PRO A 173 6.56 -1.70 -4.99
CA PRO A 173 6.50 -0.57 -5.92
C PRO A 173 6.13 0.79 -5.32
N SER A 174 5.53 0.80 -4.14
CA SER A 174 5.10 2.02 -3.46
C SER A 174 6.03 2.51 -2.37
N LEU A 175 7.16 1.83 -2.17
CA LEU A 175 8.05 2.12 -1.04
C LEU A 175 9.49 1.71 -1.37
N VAL A 176 10.41 2.64 -1.27
CA VAL A 176 11.86 2.35 -1.30
C VAL A 176 12.38 2.32 0.13
N VAL A 177 12.90 1.17 0.55
CA VAL A 177 13.57 0.96 1.85
C VAL A 177 15.04 0.68 1.59
N PHE A 178 15.93 1.34 2.32
CA PHE A 178 17.36 1.27 2.08
C PHE A 178 18.18 1.48 3.35
N ASP A 179 19.38 0.93 3.32
CA ASP A 179 20.45 1.18 4.29
C ASP A 179 21.26 2.40 3.83
N LEU A 180 21.73 3.20 4.78
CA LEU A 180 22.71 4.25 4.51
C LEU A 180 24.06 3.64 4.05
N PRO A 181 24.95 4.43 3.42
CA PRO A 181 26.33 3.99 3.20
C PRO A 181 26.98 3.58 4.54
N GLU A 182 27.79 2.53 4.54
CA GLU A 182 28.36 1.90 5.76
C GLU A 182 28.99 2.90 6.72
N ALA A 183 29.69 3.93 6.20
CA ALA A 183 30.30 4.99 7.03
C ALA A 183 29.26 5.87 7.79
N PHE A 184 27.98 5.76 7.47
CA PHE A 184 26.89 6.57 8.03
C PHE A 184 25.83 5.71 8.74
N GLU A 185 26.09 4.44 8.91
CA GLU A 185 25.21 3.53 9.67
C GLU A 185 25.01 4.07 11.11
N GLY A 186 23.75 4.01 11.58
CA GLY A 186 23.36 4.55 12.88
C GLY A 186 22.99 6.04 12.89
N ARG A 187 23.12 6.74 11.75
CA ARG A 187 22.77 8.17 11.60
C ARG A 187 21.41 8.41 10.93
N GLU A 188 20.55 7.41 10.87
CA GLU A 188 19.25 7.45 10.18
C GLU A 188 18.34 8.55 10.75
N LYS A 189 18.34 8.74 12.08
CA LYS A 189 17.55 9.80 12.73
C LYS A 189 18.04 11.20 12.37
N GLU A 190 19.34 11.36 12.18
CA GLU A 190 19.95 12.62 11.77
C GLU A 190 19.53 12.95 10.33
N LEU A 191 19.58 11.98 9.43
CA LEU A 191 19.09 12.13 8.05
C LEU A 191 17.60 12.48 8.00
N VAL A 192 16.76 11.79 8.77
CA VAL A 192 15.31 12.08 8.85
C VAL A 192 15.08 13.53 9.29
N THR A 193 15.87 14.02 10.24
CA THR A 193 15.81 15.42 10.70
C THR A 193 16.27 16.39 9.61
N GLY A 194 17.35 16.05 8.91
CA GLY A 194 17.87 16.81 7.77
C GLY A 194 16.85 16.95 6.64
N CYS A 195 16.19 15.86 6.27
CA CYS A 195 15.14 15.88 5.25
C CYS A 195 13.96 16.79 5.63
N ARG A 196 13.57 16.81 6.91
CA ARG A 196 12.53 17.74 7.37
C ARG A 196 12.97 19.21 7.25
N ALA A 197 14.24 19.50 7.49
CA ALA A 197 14.79 20.83 7.29
C ALA A 197 14.79 21.25 5.80
N GLU A 198 14.92 20.28 4.88
CA GLU A 198 14.76 20.48 3.43
C GLU A 198 13.29 20.54 2.98
N GLY A 199 12.33 20.43 3.89
CA GLY A 199 10.91 20.62 3.63
C GLY A 199 10.16 19.36 3.19
N PHE A 200 10.71 18.15 3.41
CA PHE A 200 10.00 16.91 3.17
C PHE A 200 10.17 15.90 4.31
N ALA A 201 9.19 15.02 4.48
CA ALA A 201 9.17 14.03 5.55
C ALA A 201 9.47 12.64 5.01
N ILE A 202 10.46 12.00 5.60
CA ILE A 202 10.74 10.56 5.46
C ILE A 202 10.74 9.91 6.84
N TRP A 203 10.76 8.58 6.86
CA TRP A 203 10.73 7.82 8.11
C TRP A 203 11.81 6.75 8.11
N ASN A 204 12.30 6.43 9.29
CA ASN A 204 13.06 5.20 9.51
C ASN A 204 12.11 4.03 9.81
N THR A 205 12.58 2.81 9.55
CA THR A 205 11.88 1.58 9.96
C THR A 205 11.96 1.40 11.47
N LEU A 206 11.15 0.48 12.00
CA LEU A 206 11.22 0.06 13.41
C LEU A 206 12.13 -1.15 13.61
N SER A 207 12.77 -1.64 12.53
CA SER A 207 13.75 -2.73 12.57
C SER A 207 15.05 -2.28 13.24
N GLU A 208 15.84 -3.27 13.68
CA GLU A 208 17.21 -3.06 14.17
C GLU A 208 18.16 -3.91 13.28
N PRO A 209 19.12 -3.28 12.59
CA PRO A 209 19.34 -1.84 12.48
C PRO A 209 18.20 -1.10 11.77
N ALA A 210 18.04 0.19 12.09
CA ALA A 210 17.03 1.01 11.43
C ALA A 210 17.40 1.25 9.96
N GLN A 211 16.38 1.23 9.09
CA GLN A 211 16.52 1.57 7.68
C GLN A 211 15.71 2.83 7.37
N ILE A 212 16.08 3.54 6.32
CA ILE A 212 15.30 4.67 5.81
C ILE A 212 14.25 4.16 4.83
N ARG A 213 13.08 4.81 4.81
CA ARG A 213 12.03 4.51 3.85
C ARG A 213 11.40 5.77 3.26
N ILE A 214 11.22 5.75 1.96
CA ILE A 214 10.55 6.80 1.19
C ILE A 214 9.33 6.18 0.52
N GLY A 215 8.13 6.66 0.88
CA GLY A 215 6.87 6.20 0.30
C GLY A 215 6.56 6.92 -1.01
N ILE A 216 6.10 6.16 -2.00
CA ILE A 216 5.56 6.65 -3.26
C ILE A 216 4.06 6.40 -3.21
N LEU A 217 3.28 7.44 -2.97
CA LEU A 217 1.82 7.35 -2.91
C LEU A 217 1.19 8.40 -3.82
N ASN A 218 0.01 8.12 -4.31
CA ASN A 218 -0.75 8.97 -5.23
C ASN A 218 -0.14 9.12 -6.63
N GLN A 219 -0.47 10.20 -7.31
CA GLN A 219 0.07 10.51 -8.62
C GLN A 219 1.36 11.33 -8.46
N LEU A 220 2.51 10.63 -8.48
CA LEU A 220 3.78 11.31 -8.63
C LEU A 220 3.89 11.89 -10.04
N THR A 221 4.53 13.04 -10.13
CA THR A 221 4.90 13.66 -11.40
C THR A 221 6.42 13.69 -11.53
N VAL A 222 6.92 13.74 -12.75
CA VAL A 222 8.37 13.87 -12.99
C VAL A 222 8.97 15.06 -12.23
N PRO A 223 8.38 16.28 -12.25
CA PRO A 223 8.91 17.40 -11.45
C PRO A 223 8.95 17.13 -9.96
N ALA A 224 7.91 16.48 -9.41
CA ALA A 224 7.86 16.15 -7.98
C ALA A 224 8.94 15.13 -7.58
N LEU A 225 9.18 14.12 -8.41
CA LEU A 225 10.22 13.15 -8.14
C LEU A 225 11.61 13.80 -8.20
N ASN A 226 11.87 14.67 -9.18
CA ASN A 226 13.11 15.43 -9.25
C ASN A 226 13.34 16.33 -8.04
N ASP A 227 12.28 17.01 -7.55
CA ASP A 227 12.34 17.85 -6.35
C ASP A 227 12.67 17.01 -5.10
N ILE A 228 11.99 15.87 -4.91
CA ILE A 228 12.23 14.96 -3.80
C ILE A 228 13.67 14.44 -3.81
N VAL A 229 14.14 13.95 -4.96
CA VAL A 229 15.52 13.42 -5.10
C VAL A 229 16.55 14.53 -4.88
N GLY A 230 16.30 15.74 -5.41
CA GLY A 230 17.19 16.88 -5.22
C GLY A 230 17.32 17.29 -3.75
N ARG A 231 16.22 17.36 -3.01
CA ARG A 231 16.22 17.67 -1.56
C ARG A 231 16.80 16.55 -0.73
N PHE A 232 16.59 15.29 -1.13
CA PHE A 232 17.21 14.17 -0.46
C PHE A 232 18.73 14.18 -0.63
N ALA A 233 19.22 14.47 -1.84
CA ALA A 233 20.66 14.66 -2.08
C ALA A 233 21.26 15.80 -1.23
N ASP A 234 20.55 16.94 -1.08
CA ASP A 234 20.97 18.03 -0.21
C ASP A 234 21.07 17.58 1.27
N ALA A 235 20.10 16.79 1.74
CA ALA A 235 20.13 16.26 3.10
C ALA A 235 21.30 15.26 3.29
N MET A 236 21.59 14.41 2.30
CA MET A 236 22.74 13.49 2.32
C MET A 236 24.08 14.25 2.35
N ILE A 237 24.23 15.29 1.52
CA ILE A 237 25.42 16.16 1.51
C ILE A 237 25.60 16.83 2.87
N LYS A 238 24.54 17.35 3.48
CA LYS A 238 24.59 17.96 4.83
C LYS A 238 24.93 16.96 5.92
N LEU A 239 24.57 15.69 5.75
CA LEU A 239 24.99 14.61 6.63
C LEU A 239 26.47 14.29 6.49
N GLY A 240 27.11 14.72 5.40
CA GLY A 240 28.53 14.51 5.10
C GLY A 240 28.78 13.40 4.06
N VAL A 241 27.74 12.87 3.44
CA VAL A 241 27.88 11.88 2.36
C VAL A 241 28.35 12.59 1.10
N GLU A 242 29.36 12.03 0.43
CA GLU A 242 29.81 12.52 -0.87
C GLU A 242 28.80 12.14 -1.94
N VAL A 243 28.04 13.11 -2.43
CA VAL A 243 27.01 12.95 -3.46
C VAL A 243 27.25 13.97 -4.57
N ASP A 244 27.41 13.50 -5.78
CA ASP A 244 27.30 14.35 -6.98
C ASP A 244 25.81 14.52 -7.33
N LYS A 245 25.18 15.52 -6.74
CA LYS A 245 23.76 15.84 -6.98
C LYS A 245 23.46 16.09 -8.46
N THR A 246 24.40 16.70 -9.21
CA THR A 246 24.20 16.99 -10.63
C THR A 246 24.10 15.69 -11.42
N GLN A 247 25.01 14.75 -11.16
CA GLN A 247 25.01 13.44 -11.80
C GLN A 247 23.75 12.63 -11.43
N VAL A 248 23.38 12.59 -10.15
CA VAL A 248 22.17 11.89 -9.68
C VAL A 248 20.91 12.38 -10.41
N LEU A 249 20.75 13.70 -10.54
CA LEU A 249 19.59 14.27 -11.24
C LEU A 249 19.66 14.06 -12.76
N ALA A 250 20.87 14.06 -13.36
CA ALA A 250 21.05 13.77 -14.78
C ALA A 250 20.66 12.31 -15.09
N ASP A 251 21.09 11.36 -14.27
CA ASP A 251 20.78 9.93 -14.44
C ASP A 251 19.28 9.68 -14.26
N LEU A 252 18.68 10.29 -13.22
CA LEU A 252 17.22 10.23 -13.00
C LEU A 252 16.45 10.77 -14.21
N ASN A 253 16.83 11.94 -14.73
CA ASN A 253 16.16 12.55 -15.88
C ASN A 253 16.32 11.71 -17.15
N THR A 254 17.49 11.11 -17.36
CA THR A 254 17.73 10.18 -18.45
C THR A 254 16.79 8.96 -18.35
N TYR A 255 16.64 8.39 -17.16
CA TYR A 255 15.70 7.32 -16.92
C TYR A 255 14.25 7.75 -17.17
N LEU A 256 13.83 8.90 -16.62
CA LEU A 256 12.46 9.39 -16.75
C LEU A 256 12.08 9.75 -18.20
N ALA A 257 13.04 10.13 -19.02
CA ALA A 257 12.84 10.39 -20.44
C ALA A 257 12.68 9.10 -21.29
N SER A 258 12.94 7.92 -20.73
CA SER A 258 12.82 6.63 -21.42
C SER A 258 11.37 6.13 -21.55
N ARG A 259 10.41 6.84 -21.02
CA ARG A 259 8.97 6.58 -21.09
C ARG A 259 8.31 7.56 -22.04
#